data_1ec6d7edef36ff4d9a8a9fd3d3f4b8e2
#
_entry.id   1ec6d7edef36ff4d9a8a9fd3d3f4b8e2
#
_cell.length_a   1.000
_cell.length_b   1.000
_cell.length_c   1.000
_cell.angle_alpha   90.00
_cell.angle_beta   90.00
_cell.angle_gamma   90.00
#
_symmetry.space_group_name_H-M   'P 1'
#
loop_
_entity.id
_entity.type
_entity.pdbx_description
1 polymer ?
#
loop_
_entity_poly.entity_id
_entity_poly.type
_entity_poly.pdbx_seq_one_letter_code
_entity_poly.pdbx_strand_id
1 'polypeptide(L)'
;MPINKSTEYGNISISLDAIASLAGGAITECYGVVGMASQKTVRDGWAELLKKENYARGVVVRNQEDGLVLDLYIIALQGIKLSEVVLEAQKRVKYEVEKTLEIKCKEVNICVQGVRLLK
;
A
#
# COMPACT_ATOMS: atom_id res chain seq x y z
N MET A 1 -2.76 6.26 14.98
CA MET A 1 -2.48 5.49 16.21
C MET A 1 -1.69 4.23 15.87
N PRO A 2 -0.60 3.95 16.57
CA PRO A 2 0.15 2.73 16.32
C PRO A 2 -0.66 1.50 16.75
N ILE A 3 -0.28 0.37 16.23
CA ILE A 3 -0.88 -0.90 16.60
C ILE A 3 -0.08 -1.51 17.72
N ASN A 4 -0.75 -1.92 18.78
CA ASN A 4 -0.13 -2.52 19.94
C ASN A 4 -0.53 -3.97 20.08
N LYS A 5 0.45 -4.82 20.34
CA LYS A 5 0.22 -6.24 20.63
C LYS A 5 0.91 -6.59 21.94
N SER A 6 0.23 -7.34 22.77
CA SER A 6 0.81 -7.84 24.02
C SER A 6 1.25 -9.27 23.86
N THR A 7 2.44 -9.57 24.40
CA THR A 7 2.96 -10.94 24.45
C THR A 7 3.34 -11.24 25.89
N GLU A 8 3.69 -12.48 26.19
CA GLU A 8 4.15 -12.84 27.52
C GLU A 8 5.47 -12.16 27.92
N TYR A 9 6.19 -11.61 26.94
CA TYR A 9 7.47 -10.94 27.18
C TYR A 9 7.36 -9.42 27.20
N GLY A 10 6.18 -8.88 26.93
CA GLY A 10 5.96 -7.43 26.91
C GLY A 10 5.06 -7.00 25.79
N ASN A 11 5.19 -5.75 25.38
CA ASN A 11 4.33 -5.16 24.36
C ASN A 11 5.11 -4.85 23.10
N ILE A 12 4.45 -5.05 21.95
CA ILE A 12 4.98 -4.69 20.65
C ILE A 12 4.14 -3.53 20.13
N SER A 13 4.79 -2.45 19.71
CA SER A 13 4.12 -1.31 19.13
C SER A 13 4.60 -1.13 17.69
N ILE A 14 3.67 -1.13 16.75
CA ILE A 14 3.98 -1.01 15.32
C ILE A 14 3.39 0.31 14.82
N SER A 15 4.25 1.20 14.32
CA SER A 15 3.80 2.50 13.82
C SER A 15 3.02 2.36 12.51
N LEU A 16 2.15 3.33 12.26
CA LEU A 16 1.40 3.36 10.99
C LEU A 16 2.34 3.53 9.80
N ASP A 17 3.45 4.26 9.97
CA ASP A 17 4.45 4.42 8.91
C ASP A 17 5.13 3.09 8.57
N ALA A 18 5.38 2.25 9.57
CA ALA A 18 5.96 0.93 9.33
C ALA A 18 4.99 0.06 8.52
N ILE A 19 3.71 0.12 8.84
CA ILE A 19 2.68 -0.60 8.12
C ILE A 19 2.57 -0.09 6.68
N ALA A 20 2.59 1.23 6.50
CA ALA A 20 2.54 1.85 5.18
C ALA A 20 3.73 1.44 4.33
N SER A 21 4.93 1.41 4.89
CA SER A 21 6.12 0.99 4.16
C SER A 21 6.05 -0.48 3.75
N LEU A 22 5.54 -1.33 4.63
CA LEU A 22 5.35 -2.75 4.31
C LEU A 22 4.36 -2.92 3.16
N ALA A 23 3.23 -2.24 3.21
CA ALA A 23 2.22 -2.33 2.17
C ALA A 23 2.74 -1.78 0.84
N GLY A 24 3.43 -0.65 0.87
CA GLY A 24 4.04 -0.06 -0.32
C GLY A 24 5.06 -0.97 -0.96
N GLY A 25 5.92 -1.59 -0.15
CA GLY A 25 6.89 -2.56 -0.64
C GLY A 25 6.23 -3.77 -1.28
N ALA A 26 5.17 -4.28 -0.67
CA ALA A 26 4.46 -5.44 -1.19
C ALA A 26 3.80 -5.15 -2.54
N ILE A 27 3.14 -4.01 -2.67
CA ILE A 27 2.43 -3.68 -3.91
C ILE A 27 3.38 -3.40 -5.07
N THR A 28 4.54 -2.81 -4.80
CA THR A 28 5.50 -2.51 -5.87
C THR A 28 6.15 -3.75 -6.46
N GLU A 29 6.06 -4.89 -5.79
CA GLU A 29 6.52 -6.16 -6.33
C GLU A 29 5.49 -6.80 -7.27
N CYS A 30 4.27 -6.27 -7.34
CA CYS A 30 3.23 -6.84 -8.17
C CYS A 30 3.43 -6.47 -9.64
N TYR A 31 3.13 -7.42 -10.52
CA TYR A 31 3.17 -7.16 -11.96
C TYR A 31 2.19 -6.04 -12.31
N GLY A 32 2.63 -5.14 -13.16
CA GLY A 32 1.79 -4.04 -13.64
C GLY A 32 1.81 -2.80 -12.77
N VAL A 33 2.47 -2.85 -11.62
CA VAL A 33 2.65 -1.69 -10.76
C VAL A 33 4.03 -1.09 -11.04
N VAL A 34 4.06 0.12 -11.58
CA VAL A 34 5.32 0.82 -11.85
C VAL A 34 5.94 1.34 -10.56
N GLY A 35 5.10 1.84 -9.67
CA GLY A 35 5.55 2.35 -8.38
C GLY A 35 4.44 3.03 -7.62
N MET A 36 4.83 3.67 -6.53
CA MET A 36 3.90 4.40 -5.67
C MET A 36 3.83 5.87 -6.07
N ALA A 37 2.68 6.46 -5.83
CA ALA A 37 2.46 7.88 -6.06
C ALA A 37 2.04 8.55 -4.75
N SER A 38 2.23 9.86 -4.67
CA SER A 38 1.72 10.62 -3.52
C SER A 38 0.20 10.66 -3.55
N GLN A 39 -0.41 10.68 -2.38
CA GLN A 39 -1.87 10.85 -2.27
C GLN A 39 -2.31 12.26 -2.63
N LYS A 40 -1.38 13.20 -2.71
CA LYS A 40 -1.70 14.58 -3.09
C LYS A 40 -2.11 14.66 -4.55
N THR A 41 -3.00 15.60 -4.84
CA THR A 41 -3.47 15.83 -6.19
C THR A 41 -2.30 16.15 -7.11
N VAL A 42 -2.31 15.52 -8.27
CA VAL A 42 -1.28 15.71 -9.29
C VAL A 42 -1.34 17.12 -9.84
N ARG A 43 -0.21 17.82 -9.83
CA ARG A 43 -0.08 19.11 -10.48
C ARG A 43 0.22 18.89 -11.96
N ASP A 44 -0.39 19.68 -12.80
CA ASP A 44 -0.15 19.66 -14.25
C ASP A 44 -0.39 18.29 -14.91
N GLY A 45 -1.25 17.48 -14.30
CA GLY A 45 -1.63 16.20 -14.85
C GLY A 45 -0.58 15.10 -14.72
N TRP A 46 0.47 15.32 -13.96
CA TRP A 46 1.55 14.35 -13.79
C TRP A 46 1.56 13.77 -12.40
N ALA A 47 1.52 12.45 -12.30
CA ALA A 47 1.69 11.75 -11.04
C ALA A 47 3.18 11.56 -10.77
N GLU A 48 3.63 11.94 -9.58
CA GLU A 48 5.01 11.79 -9.18
C GLU A 48 5.26 10.40 -8.61
N LEU A 49 6.28 9.71 -9.14
CA LEU A 49 6.72 8.44 -8.59
C LEU A 49 7.50 8.67 -7.30
N LEU A 50 7.12 7.97 -6.24
CA LEU A 50 7.82 8.06 -4.97
C LEU A 50 9.04 7.15 -4.97
N LYS A 51 10.11 7.62 -4.35
CA LYS A 51 11.30 6.80 -4.12
C LYS A 51 10.98 5.78 -3.04
N LYS A 52 11.72 4.69 -3.02
CA LYS A 52 11.51 3.59 -2.07
C LYS A 52 11.43 4.07 -0.61
N GLU A 53 12.28 4.99 -0.21
CA GLU A 53 12.29 5.51 1.15
C GLU A 53 11.07 6.37 1.48
N ASN A 54 10.28 6.74 0.47
CA ASN A 54 9.09 7.59 0.64
C ASN A 54 7.80 6.85 0.33
N TYR A 55 7.81 5.54 0.24
CA TYR A 55 6.60 4.78 -0.08
C TYR A 55 5.47 5.02 0.90
N ALA A 56 5.78 5.31 2.15
CA ALA A 56 4.75 5.58 3.15
C ALA A 56 3.85 6.78 2.78
N ARG A 57 4.34 7.69 1.96
CA ARG A 57 3.53 8.83 1.49
C ARG A 57 2.43 8.43 0.53
N GLY A 58 2.55 7.26 -0.08
CA GLY A 58 1.55 6.74 -1.01
C GLY A 58 0.55 5.80 -0.37
N VAL A 59 0.61 5.64 0.95
CA VAL A 59 -0.27 4.73 1.67
C VAL A 59 -0.92 5.46 2.83
N VAL A 60 -2.24 5.36 2.93
CA VAL A 60 -2.98 5.85 4.09
C VAL A 60 -3.43 4.63 4.89
N VAL A 61 -3.04 4.57 6.14
CA VAL A 61 -3.38 3.46 7.03
C VAL A 61 -4.40 3.93 8.05
N ARG A 62 -5.52 3.23 8.13
CA ARG A 62 -6.54 3.51 9.13
C ARG A 62 -6.74 2.26 9.98
N ASN A 63 -6.61 2.41 11.29
CA ASN A 63 -6.80 1.31 12.23
C ASN A 63 -8.21 1.37 12.77
N GLN A 64 -9.08 0.53 12.26
CA GLN A 64 -10.49 0.45 12.68
C GLN A 64 -10.72 -0.75 13.58
N GLU A 65 -11.84 -0.76 14.31
CA GLU A 65 -12.15 -1.82 15.25
C GLU A 65 -12.13 -3.23 14.64
N ASP A 66 -12.62 -3.35 13.43
CA ASP A 66 -12.75 -4.65 12.77
C ASP A 66 -11.62 -4.96 11.80
N GLY A 67 -10.55 -4.18 11.84
CA GLY A 67 -9.34 -4.45 11.06
C GLY A 67 -8.71 -3.19 10.46
N LEU A 68 -7.61 -3.40 9.76
CA LEU A 68 -6.91 -2.32 9.08
C LEU A 68 -7.58 -2.01 7.75
N VAL A 69 -7.59 -0.73 7.42
CA VAL A 69 -7.99 -0.27 6.08
C VAL A 69 -6.80 0.45 5.48
N LEU A 70 -6.41 0.01 4.30
CA LEU A 70 -5.26 0.57 3.59
C LEU A 70 -5.72 1.21 2.29
N ASP A 71 -5.28 2.44 2.05
CA ASP A 71 -5.50 3.12 0.77
C ASP A 71 -4.13 3.32 0.14
N LEU A 72 -3.92 2.71 -1.03
CA LEU A 72 -2.63 2.78 -1.73
C LEU A 72 -2.80 3.54 -3.05
N TYR A 73 -1.89 4.44 -3.30
CA TYR A 73 -1.87 5.28 -4.50
C TYR A 73 -0.71 4.84 -5.36
N ILE A 74 -1.00 4.38 -6.57
CA ILE A 74 0.01 3.76 -7.44
C ILE A 74 0.03 4.37 -8.82
N ILE A 75 1.14 4.10 -9.52
CA ILE A 75 1.29 4.33 -10.94
C ILE A 75 1.32 2.94 -11.60
N ALA A 76 0.44 2.71 -12.55
CA ALA A 76 0.33 1.43 -13.22
C ALA A 76 1.00 1.44 -14.59
N LEU A 77 1.32 0.26 -15.09
CA LEU A 77 1.89 0.09 -16.41
C LEU A 77 0.79 0.26 -17.46
N GLN A 78 1.08 1.04 -18.50
CA GLN A 78 0.16 1.25 -19.61
C GLN A 78 0.03 -0.01 -20.45
N GLY A 79 -1.18 -0.28 -20.93
CA GLY A 79 -1.42 -1.39 -21.85
C GLY A 79 -1.76 -2.72 -21.23
N ILE A 80 -2.00 -2.75 -19.92
CA ILE A 80 -2.36 -3.98 -19.22
C ILE A 80 -3.85 -3.94 -18.81
N LYS A 81 -4.38 -5.11 -18.46
CA LYS A 81 -5.73 -5.19 -17.90
C LYS A 81 -5.70 -4.72 -16.45
N LEU A 82 -6.04 -3.47 -16.26
CA LEU A 82 -5.91 -2.81 -14.98
C LEU A 82 -6.73 -3.47 -13.87
N SER A 83 -7.95 -3.91 -14.19
CA SER A 83 -8.80 -4.55 -13.19
C SER A 83 -8.20 -5.84 -12.63
N GLU A 84 -7.54 -6.62 -13.47
CA GLU A 84 -6.88 -7.85 -13.02
C GLU A 84 -5.65 -7.56 -12.18
N VAL A 85 -4.85 -6.58 -12.62
CA VAL A 85 -3.65 -6.17 -11.89
C VAL A 85 -4.00 -5.64 -10.52
N VAL A 86 -5.01 -4.79 -10.43
CA VAL A 86 -5.44 -4.21 -9.17
C VAL A 86 -5.97 -5.30 -8.23
N LEU A 87 -6.76 -6.24 -8.74
CA LEU A 87 -7.30 -7.32 -7.91
C LEU A 87 -6.17 -8.18 -7.32
N GLU A 88 -5.19 -8.55 -8.14
CA GLU A 88 -4.05 -9.34 -7.66
C GLU A 88 -3.21 -8.55 -6.65
N ALA A 89 -3.05 -7.25 -6.88
CA ALA A 89 -2.33 -6.38 -5.96
C ALA A 89 -3.04 -6.30 -4.60
N GLN A 90 -4.37 -6.19 -4.60
CA GLN A 90 -5.15 -6.19 -3.37
C GLN A 90 -4.94 -7.47 -2.57
N LYS A 91 -4.99 -8.61 -3.24
CA LYS A 91 -4.78 -9.91 -2.59
C LYS A 91 -3.38 -10.02 -2.01
N ARG A 92 -2.37 -9.59 -2.76
CA ARG A 92 -0.99 -9.66 -2.33
C ARG A 92 -0.72 -8.79 -1.12
N VAL A 93 -1.19 -7.56 -1.15
CA VAL A 93 -1.00 -6.61 -0.05
C VAL A 93 -1.69 -7.12 1.21
N LYS A 94 -2.93 -7.58 1.08
CA LYS A 94 -3.67 -8.12 2.21
C LYS A 94 -2.94 -9.32 2.82
N TYR A 95 -2.48 -10.24 1.98
CA TYR A 95 -1.77 -11.43 2.44
C TYR A 95 -0.48 -11.07 3.19
N GLU A 96 0.34 -10.19 2.60
CA GLU A 96 1.62 -9.82 3.20
C GLU A 96 1.44 -9.08 4.52
N VAL A 97 0.47 -8.18 4.58
CA VAL A 97 0.21 -7.41 5.80
C VAL A 97 -0.32 -8.33 6.91
N GLU A 98 -1.28 -9.18 6.59
CA GLU A 98 -1.85 -10.09 7.58
C GLU A 98 -0.83 -11.10 8.09
N LYS A 99 -0.01 -11.62 7.19
CA LYS A 99 1.02 -12.59 7.54
C LYS A 99 2.11 -11.99 8.42
N THR A 100 2.59 -10.81 8.04
CA THR A 100 3.71 -10.17 8.74
C THR A 100 3.30 -9.61 10.10
N LEU A 101 2.13 -8.99 10.15
CA LEU A 101 1.67 -8.31 11.37
C LEU A 101 0.77 -9.16 12.25
N GLU A 102 0.25 -10.25 11.71
CA GLU A 102 -0.72 -11.10 12.40
C GLU A 102 -1.96 -10.29 12.85
N ILE A 103 -2.39 -9.38 11.99
CA ILE A 103 -3.53 -8.49 12.23
C ILE A 103 -4.46 -8.59 11.03
N LYS A 104 -5.76 -8.57 11.28
CA LYS A 104 -6.74 -8.60 10.21
C LYS A 104 -6.68 -7.32 9.38
N CYS A 105 -6.62 -7.48 8.07
CA CYS A 105 -6.72 -6.38 7.12
C CYS A 105 -8.13 -6.44 6.51
N LYS A 106 -8.95 -5.45 6.83
CA LYS A 106 -10.34 -5.41 6.40
C LYS A 106 -10.49 -5.06 4.94
N GLU A 107 -9.80 -4.02 4.50
CA GLU A 107 -9.88 -3.53 3.13
C GLU A 107 -8.52 -3.08 2.63
N VAL A 108 -8.28 -3.30 1.35
CA VAL A 108 -7.15 -2.73 0.63
C VAL A 108 -7.72 -2.00 -0.57
N ASN A 109 -7.68 -0.68 -0.53
CA ASN A 109 -8.18 0.16 -1.60
C ASN A 109 -7.02 0.65 -2.44
N ILE A 110 -7.11 0.51 -3.74
CA ILE A 110 -6.03 0.91 -4.64
C ILE A 110 -6.54 2.01 -5.56
N CYS A 111 -5.85 3.15 -5.52
CA CYS A 111 -6.14 4.29 -6.37
C CYS A 111 -5.03 4.40 -7.41
N VAL A 112 -5.40 4.28 -8.68
CA VAL A 112 -4.45 4.42 -9.78
C VAL A 112 -4.36 5.90 -10.13
N GLN A 113 -3.24 6.53 -9.79
CA GLN A 113 -3.03 7.95 -10.03
C GLN A 113 -2.52 8.27 -11.44
N GLY A 114 -2.01 7.27 -12.11
CA GLY A 114 -1.54 7.46 -13.48
C GLY A 114 -1.06 6.17 -14.09
N VAL A 115 -0.78 6.21 -15.38
CA VAL A 115 -0.23 5.09 -16.10
C VAL A 115 1.02 5.55 -16.85
N ARG A 116 1.98 4.67 -16.98
CA ARG A 116 3.25 4.97 -17.67
C ARG A 116 3.72 3.79 -18.50
N LEU A 117 4.44 4.09 -19.55
CA LEU A 117 5.15 3.09 -20.33
C LEU A 117 6.49 2.82 -19.66
N LEU A 118 6.82 1.55 -19.53
CA LEU A 118 8.18 1.16 -19.15
C LEU A 118 9.00 0.98 -20.41
N LYS A 119 10.14 1.59 -20.43
CA LYS A 119 11.11 1.37 -21.49
C LYS A 119 12.31 0.63 -20.96
#